data_5ffc7c020d83ba4c41bec82121a51b04
#
_entry.id   5ffc7c020d83ba4c41bec82121a51b04
#
_cell.length_a   1.000
_cell.length_b   1.000
_cell.length_c   1.000
_cell.angle_alpha   90.00
_cell.angle_beta   90.00
_cell.angle_gamma   90.00
#
_symmetry.space_group_name_H-M   'P 1'
#
loop_
_entity.id
_entity.type
_entity.pdbx_description
1 polymer ?
#
loop_
_entity_poly.entity_id
_entity_poly.type
_entity_poly.pdbx_seq_one_letter_code
_entity_poly.pdbx_strand_id
1 'polypeptide(L)'
;MKTSIKKEDFIESISDALQFISYYHSEDFILSMREAYEKETSIPAKDAMLQILTSSKMSALGHRPICQDTGIVIAFVEVGMNVEWESDLSIEDMVNEGVKRAYSNQDNPLRPSMVSDPAGKRQNTKDNTPAITHVKLIKGNKVSISISAKGGGSENKAQFITLNPSDSIVDWVLKVIPEMGAGWCPPGVIGIGIGGSSEKAMLMAKESLMLPIDIHSLVKRGAKNKTEELRIELYNKINQLGIGAQGFGGLTTVFDVKIIDYPCHASSLPVALIPNCAATRHTHFTLDGSGPAHFKIPDLSLWPKDTWAAQKEAKRINLDLIDKKSIEDWKEGDLLLLSGKLLTARDGAHKKIADLFKKREALPVGLNLKNKFIYYVGPVDAVRNEVIGPAGPTTASRMDQFMEMMLAELGIMGTIGKAERGESAVQTIKKYQSVYLSAVGGAAYLVSKAITSSKVVAFPELGMEAIYEFEVKDMPVMVSIDTQGKSIYSEAPSRWKNKSIPINSLK
;
A
#
# COMPACT_ATOMS: atom_id res chain seq x y z
N MET A 1 12.53 33.03 23.83
CA MET A 1 11.13 33.54 23.81
C MET A 1 10.24 32.31 23.85
N LYS A 2 9.22 32.27 24.68
CA LYS A 2 8.27 31.17 24.75
C LYS A 2 7.22 31.32 23.64
N THR A 3 6.73 30.24 23.12
CA THR A 3 5.67 30.20 22.10
C THR A 3 4.48 29.44 22.66
N SER A 4 3.29 30.02 22.59
CA SER A 4 2.05 29.35 22.98
C SER A 4 1.42 28.67 21.77
N ILE A 5 1.03 27.41 21.92
CA ILE A 5 0.34 26.62 20.90
C ILE A 5 -1.08 26.33 21.41
N LYS A 6 -2.08 26.71 20.63
CA LYS A 6 -3.48 26.45 20.94
C LYS A 6 -3.84 25.00 20.61
N LYS A 7 -4.63 24.40 21.49
CA LYS A 7 -5.19 23.05 21.29
C LYS A 7 -5.85 22.88 19.91
N GLU A 8 -6.68 23.82 19.53
CA GLU A 8 -7.44 23.71 18.29
C GLU A 8 -6.54 23.81 17.06
N ASP A 9 -5.55 24.72 17.05
CA ASP A 9 -4.58 24.85 15.93
C ASP A 9 -3.82 23.54 15.70
N PHE A 10 -3.46 22.83 16.80
CA PHE A 10 -2.79 21.54 16.70
C PHE A 10 -3.72 20.43 16.17
N ILE A 11 -4.94 20.31 16.70
CA ILE A 11 -5.93 19.30 16.31
C ILE A 11 -6.34 19.49 14.84
N GLU A 12 -6.64 20.73 14.44
CA GLU A 12 -7.00 21.08 13.06
C GLU A 12 -5.86 20.73 12.11
N SER A 13 -4.62 21.08 12.44
CA SER A 13 -3.44 20.76 11.63
C SER A 13 -3.25 19.25 11.43
N ILE A 14 -3.49 18.42 12.45
CA ILE A 14 -3.45 16.96 12.34
C ILE A 14 -4.56 16.45 11.41
N SER A 15 -5.79 16.94 11.58
CA SER A 15 -6.93 16.57 10.76
C SER A 15 -6.71 16.91 9.28
N ASP A 16 -6.27 18.13 9.01
CA ASP A 16 -6.03 18.63 7.66
C ASP A 16 -4.85 17.94 6.99
N ALA A 17 -3.77 17.65 7.76
CA ALA A 17 -2.64 16.87 7.27
C ALA A 17 -3.08 15.49 6.78
N LEU A 18 -3.90 14.78 7.57
CA LEU A 18 -4.39 13.44 7.23
C LEU A 18 -5.33 13.46 6.03
N GLN A 19 -6.20 14.45 5.93
CA GLN A 19 -7.03 14.64 4.75
C GLN A 19 -6.15 14.94 3.53
N PHE A 20 -5.21 15.88 3.62
CA PHE A 20 -4.29 16.25 2.56
C PHE A 20 -3.52 15.03 2.01
N ILE A 21 -2.84 14.27 2.87
CA ILE A 21 -2.06 13.11 2.43
C ILE A 21 -2.93 11.95 1.95
N SER A 22 -4.22 11.94 2.25
CA SER A 22 -5.11 10.88 1.80
C SER A 22 -5.31 10.89 0.28
N TYR A 23 -5.23 12.07 -0.36
CA TYR A 23 -5.48 12.25 -1.79
C TYR A 23 -4.36 12.97 -2.55
N TYR A 24 -3.34 13.53 -1.89
CA TYR A 24 -2.15 14.07 -2.53
C TYR A 24 -0.92 13.23 -2.21
N HIS A 25 -0.24 12.73 -3.24
CA HIS A 25 1.14 12.31 -3.09
C HIS A 25 2.08 13.51 -2.99
N SER A 26 3.23 13.34 -2.34
CA SER A 26 4.29 14.35 -2.33
C SER A 26 4.88 14.56 -3.73
N GLU A 27 5.38 15.78 -3.99
CA GLU A 27 5.93 16.16 -5.31
C GLU A 27 7.10 15.25 -5.72
N ASP A 28 8.00 14.93 -4.79
CA ASP A 28 9.15 14.05 -5.01
C ASP A 28 8.74 12.62 -5.40
N PHE A 29 7.66 12.09 -4.81
CA PHE A 29 7.13 10.79 -5.18
C PHE A 29 6.53 10.81 -6.58
N ILE A 30 5.74 11.83 -6.93
CA ILE A 30 5.13 11.95 -8.26
C ILE A 30 6.21 12.02 -9.33
N LEU A 31 7.24 12.84 -9.10
CA LEU A 31 8.37 12.98 -10.04
C LEU A 31 9.14 11.67 -10.20
N SER A 32 9.44 10.97 -9.10
CA SER A 32 10.15 9.70 -9.13
C SER A 32 9.36 8.61 -9.85
N MET A 33 8.05 8.52 -9.62
CA MET A 33 7.17 7.57 -10.30
C MET A 33 7.06 7.89 -11.80
N ARG A 34 6.93 9.17 -12.17
CA ARG A 34 6.88 9.59 -13.56
C ARG A 34 8.18 9.25 -14.30
N GLU A 35 9.32 9.58 -13.71
CA GLU A 35 10.62 9.28 -14.30
C GLU A 35 10.83 7.77 -14.47
N ALA A 36 10.46 6.97 -13.48
CA ALA A 36 10.49 5.52 -13.57
C ALA A 36 9.58 5.00 -14.70
N TYR A 37 8.34 5.51 -14.80
CA TYR A 37 7.40 5.17 -15.87
C TYR A 37 7.97 5.48 -17.27
N GLU A 38 8.56 6.66 -17.44
CA GLU A 38 9.12 7.08 -18.75
C GLU A 38 10.25 6.16 -19.21
N LYS A 39 11.05 5.64 -18.29
CA LYS A 39 12.22 4.79 -18.54
C LYS A 39 11.92 3.28 -18.51
N GLU A 40 10.78 2.87 -17.98
CA GLU A 40 10.41 1.46 -17.85
C GLU A 40 10.17 0.83 -19.21
N THR A 41 10.68 -0.39 -19.41
CA THR A 41 10.55 -1.17 -20.64
C THR A 41 9.76 -2.48 -20.45
N SER A 42 9.50 -2.88 -19.21
CA SER A 42 8.57 -3.97 -18.89
C SER A 42 7.13 -3.50 -19.11
N ILE A 43 6.41 -4.10 -20.05
CA ILE A 43 5.02 -3.72 -20.37
C ILE A 43 4.13 -3.82 -19.11
N PRO A 44 4.13 -4.94 -18.34
CA PRO A 44 3.31 -5.03 -17.14
C PRO A 44 3.66 -3.99 -16.05
N ALA A 45 4.95 -3.75 -15.81
CA ALA A 45 5.41 -2.77 -14.84
C ALA A 45 5.05 -1.35 -15.26
N LYS A 46 5.24 -1.03 -16.52
CA LYS A 46 4.92 0.29 -17.10
C LYS A 46 3.43 0.58 -17.04
N ASP A 47 2.59 -0.40 -17.38
CA ASP A 47 1.14 -0.29 -17.27
C ASP A 47 0.70 -0.06 -15.82
N ALA A 48 1.27 -0.81 -14.87
CA ALA A 48 0.98 -0.63 -13.44
C ALA A 48 1.37 0.76 -12.94
N MET A 49 2.55 1.28 -13.33
CA MET A 49 2.97 2.64 -12.95
C MET A 49 2.02 3.71 -13.51
N LEU A 50 1.57 3.56 -14.76
CA LEU A 50 0.64 4.50 -15.37
C LEU A 50 -0.74 4.45 -14.71
N GLN A 51 -1.21 3.27 -14.31
CA GLN A 51 -2.43 3.13 -13.50
C GLN A 51 -2.31 3.87 -12.17
N ILE A 52 -1.18 3.74 -11.47
CA ILE A 52 -0.92 4.42 -10.19
C ILE A 52 -0.88 5.93 -10.40
N LEU A 53 -0.14 6.44 -11.38
CA LEU A 53 -0.05 7.87 -11.69
C LEU A 53 -1.42 8.47 -12.06
N THR A 54 -2.18 7.75 -12.88
CA THR A 54 -3.54 8.17 -13.26
C THR A 54 -4.47 8.20 -12.06
N SER A 55 -4.48 7.13 -11.24
CA SER A 55 -5.27 7.08 -10.01
C SER A 55 -4.87 8.18 -9.03
N SER A 56 -3.56 8.46 -8.89
CA SER A 56 -3.03 9.55 -8.07
C SER A 56 -3.57 10.91 -8.51
N LYS A 57 -3.51 11.22 -9.81
CA LYS A 57 -4.07 12.46 -10.38
C LYS A 57 -5.58 12.56 -10.17
N MET A 58 -6.29 11.47 -10.38
CA MET A 58 -7.74 11.39 -10.14
C MET A 58 -8.07 11.63 -8.66
N SER A 59 -7.29 11.04 -7.74
CA SER A 59 -7.44 11.24 -6.29
C SER A 59 -7.22 12.71 -5.91
N ALA A 60 -6.18 13.34 -6.46
CA ALA A 60 -5.89 14.76 -6.25
C ALA A 60 -7.02 15.68 -6.73
N LEU A 61 -7.61 15.39 -7.91
CA LEU A 61 -8.72 16.16 -8.47
C LEU A 61 -10.05 15.91 -7.77
N GLY A 62 -10.30 14.67 -7.36
CA GLY A 62 -11.57 14.25 -6.76
C GLY A 62 -11.59 14.36 -5.23
N HIS A 63 -10.46 14.68 -4.60
CA HIS A 63 -10.25 14.62 -3.15
C HIS A 63 -10.74 13.28 -2.56
N ARG A 64 -10.29 12.16 -3.16
CA ARG A 64 -10.63 10.80 -2.71
C ARG A 64 -9.37 10.00 -2.41
N PRO A 65 -9.43 9.07 -1.43
CA PRO A 65 -8.24 8.35 -1.00
C PRO A 65 -7.50 7.65 -2.15
N ILE A 66 -6.19 7.82 -2.18
CA ILE A 66 -5.27 7.15 -3.12
C ILE A 66 -5.38 5.63 -3.01
N CYS A 67 -5.62 5.13 -1.80
CA CYS A 67 -5.74 3.71 -1.50
C CYS A 67 -6.98 3.45 -0.63
N GLN A 68 -7.64 2.30 -0.84
CA GLN A 68 -8.72 1.85 0.03
C GLN A 68 -8.26 1.51 1.45
N ASP A 69 -6.98 1.16 1.64
CA ASP A 69 -6.35 1.04 2.95
C ASP A 69 -5.82 2.41 3.36
N THR A 70 -6.62 3.14 4.13
CA THR A 70 -6.31 4.51 4.56
C THR A 70 -5.30 4.56 5.71
N GLY A 71 -4.89 3.41 6.24
CA GLY A 71 -3.68 3.22 7.00
C GLY A 71 -3.81 3.39 8.51
N ILE A 72 -2.72 3.06 9.19
CA ILE A 72 -2.46 3.36 10.60
C ILE A 72 -1.79 4.72 10.66
N VAL A 73 -2.30 5.62 11.49
CA VAL A 73 -1.69 6.94 11.68
C VAL A 73 -0.49 6.84 12.60
N ILE A 74 0.64 7.39 12.16
CA ILE A 74 1.89 7.47 12.92
C ILE A 74 2.32 8.93 12.93
N ALA A 75 2.51 9.48 14.12
CA ALA A 75 2.93 10.86 14.32
C ALA A 75 4.25 10.91 15.11
N PHE A 76 5.26 11.60 14.56
CA PHE A 76 6.46 12.01 15.26
C PHE A 76 6.33 13.48 15.59
N VAL A 77 6.28 13.81 16.87
CA VAL A 77 6.06 15.16 17.39
C VAL A 77 7.29 15.63 18.14
N GLU A 78 8.05 16.53 17.57
CA GLU A 78 9.19 17.17 18.22
C GLU A 78 8.75 18.48 18.86
N VAL A 79 8.82 18.56 20.18
CA VAL A 79 8.36 19.71 20.97
C VAL A 79 9.54 20.50 21.48
N GLY A 80 9.60 21.77 21.14
CA GLY A 80 10.58 22.71 21.66
C GLY A 80 10.41 22.92 23.17
N MET A 81 11.53 22.91 23.93
CA MET A 81 11.52 23.11 25.38
C MET A 81 10.94 24.44 25.86
N ASN A 82 10.78 25.41 24.94
CA ASN A 82 10.18 26.72 25.22
C ASN A 82 8.74 26.85 24.64
N VAL A 83 8.07 25.73 24.37
CA VAL A 83 6.66 25.69 23.98
C VAL A 83 5.80 25.65 25.23
N GLU A 84 4.74 26.44 25.23
CA GLU A 84 3.63 26.38 26.19
C GLU A 84 2.38 25.94 25.46
N TRP A 85 1.58 25.09 26.11
CA TRP A 85 0.35 24.58 25.53
C TRP A 85 -0.87 25.27 26.14
N GLU A 86 -1.75 25.81 25.30
CA GLU A 86 -3.08 26.24 25.70
C GLU A 86 -4.05 25.04 25.58
N SER A 87 -3.81 24.03 26.43
CA SER A 87 -4.53 22.77 26.38
C SER A 87 -4.60 22.08 27.74
N ASP A 88 -5.72 21.44 27.99
CA ASP A 88 -5.96 20.51 29.10
C ASP A 88 -5.78 19.03 28.66
N LEU A 89 -5.55 18.80 27.36
CA LEU A 89 -5.34 17.48 26.77
C LEU A 89 -3.85 17.16 26.65
N SER A 90 -3.50 15.89 26.71
CA SER A 90 -2.18 15.43 26.33
C SER A 90 -1.94 15.59 24.82
N ILE A 91 -0.67 15.54 24.38
CA ILE A 91 -0.33 15.57 22.96
C ILE A 91 -0.96 14.38 22.24
N GLU A 92 -0.95 13.19 22.85
CA GLU A 92 -1.56 11.99 22.29
C GLU A 92 -3.08 12.13 22.12
N ASP A 93 -3.77 12.73 23.10
CA ASP A 93 -5.22 12.97 23.02
C ASP A 93 -5.54 13.98 21.90
N MET A 94 -4.74 15.03 21.74
CA MET A 94 -4.90 15.99 20.65
C MET A 94 -4.65 15.37 19.28
N VAL A 95 -3.65 14.49 19.14
CA VAL A 95 -3.42 13.72 17.90
C VAL A 95 -4.63 12.83 17.61
N ASN A 96 -5.12 12.09 18.60
CA ASN A 96 -6.28 11.21 18.47
C ASN A 96 -7.54 11.97 18.06
N GLU A 97 -7.79 13.16 18.63
CA GLU A 97 -8.93 13.98 18.22
C GLU A 97 -8.80 14.45 16.77
N GLY A 98 -7.61 14.84 16.31
CA GLY A 98 -7.35 15.16 14.91
C GLY A 98 -7.56 13.96 13.97
N VAL A 99 -7.11 12.78 14.37
CA VAL A 99 -7.36 11.52 13.63
C VAL A 99 -8.85 11.25 13.50
N LYS A 100 -9.58 11.32 14.61
CA LYS A 100 -11.03 11.09 14.62
C LYS A 100 -11.75 12.06 13.68
N ARG A 101 -11.42 13.36 13.71
CA ARG A 101 -11.99 14.36 12.80
C ARG A 101 -11.69 14.02 11.34
N ALA A 102 -10.43 13.67 11.01
CA ALA A 102 -10.03 13.31 9.66
C ALA A 102 -10.79 12.08 9.13
N TYR A 103 -10.92 11.04 9.93
CA TYR A 103 -11.58 9.79 9.50
C TYR A 103 -13.10 9.87 9.46
N SER A 104 -13.70 10.79 10.22
CA SER A 104 -15.15 11.05 10.24
C SER A 104 -15.58 12.18 9.29
N ASN A 105 -14.68 12.72 8.47
CA ASN A 105 -14.98 13.79 7.52
C ASN A 105 -16.05 13.32 6.51
N GLN A 106 -17.15 14.07 6.38
CA GLN A 106 -18.29 13.67 5.54
C GLN A 106 -18.01 13.79 4.05
N ASP A 107 -17.18 14.76 3.64
CA ASP A 107 -16.84 15.00 2.23
C ASP A 107 -15.83 13.99 1.69
N ASN A 108 -14.96 13.48 2.57
CA ASN A 108 -13.96 12.46 2.25
C ASN A 108 -13.75 11.53 3.45
N PRO A 109 -14.72 10.65 3.76
CA PRO A 109 -14.56 9.68 4.84
C PRO A 109 -13.40 8.74 4.54
N LEU A 110 -12.52 8.59 5.53
CA LEU A 110 -11.42 7.64 5.47
C LEU A 110 -11.86 6.33 6.14
N ARG A 111 -11.44 5.19 5.58
CA ARG A 111 -11.84 3.87 6.08
C ARG A 111 -11.07 3.51 7.36
N PRO A 112 -11.70 3.43 8.54
CA PRO A 112 -11.02 3.03 9.76
C PRO A 112 -10.50 1.60 9.67
N SER A 113 -9.25 1.40 10.10
CA SER A 113 -8.55 0.11 10.02
C SER A 113 -8.05 -0.37 11.39
N MET A 114 -8.09 0.49 12.41
CA MET A 114 -7.69 0.14 13.77
C MET A 114 -8.70 -0.79 14.42
N VAL A 115 -8.19 -1.77 15.16
CA VAL A 115 -9.01 -2.72 15.93
C VAL A 115 -8.57 -2.70 17.38
N SER A 116 -9.54 -2.59 18.27
CA SER A 116 -9.36 -2.82 19.71
C SER A 116 -9.27 -4.33 20.00
N ASP A 117 -8.78 -4.68 21.18
CA ASP A 117 -8.64 -6.06 21.63
C ASP A 117 -7.96 -6.96 20.55
N PRO A 118 -6.69 -6.66 20.20
CA PRO A 118 -6.02 -7.34 19.08
C PRO A 118 -5.80 -8.84 19.33
N ALA A 119 -5.70 -9.27 20.57
CA ALA A 119 -5.58 -10.69 20.96
C ALA A 119 -6.93 -11.39 21.10
N GLY A 120 -8.04 -10.66 21.15
CA GLY A 120 -9.38 -11.19 21.38
C GLY A 120 -10.34 -10.93 20.23
N LYS A 121 -11.37 -10.11 20.45
CA LYS A 121 -12.49 -9.90 19.52
C LYS A 121 -12.15 -9.07 18.28
N ARG A 122 -11.06 -8.32 18.29
CA ARG A 122 -10.58 -7.49 17.18
C ARG A 122 -11.66 -6.56 16.59
N GLN A 123 -12.31 -5.78 17.43
CA GLN A 123 -13.39 -4.88 17.03
C GLN A 123 -12.82 -3.60 16.40
N ASN A 124 -13.34 -3.18 15.24
CA ASN A 124 -12.96 -1.93 14.62
C ASN A 124 -13.31 -0.73 15.50
N THR A 125 -12.39 0.21 15.68
CA THR A 125 -12.57 1.40 16.53
C THR A 125 -13.50 2.44 15.91
N LYS A 126 -13.78 2.34 14.60
CA LYS A 126 -14.67 3.17 13.76
C LYS A 126 -14.16 4.59 13.46
N ASP A 127 -13.21 5.10 14.22
CA ASP A 127 -12.60 6.43 14.06
C ASP A 127 -11.09 6.39 13.81
N ASN A 128 -10.54 5.17 13.67
CA ASN A 128 -9.11 4.90 13.43
C ASN A 128 -8.17 5.30 14.58
N THR A 129 -8.69 5.52 15.76
CA THR A 129 -7.88 5.76 16.98
C THR A 129 -7.60 4.46 17.74
N PRO A 130 -6.53 4.43 18.56
CA PRO A 130 -5.51 5.47 18.73
C PRO A 130 -4.49 5.51 17.60
N ALA A 131 -3.90 6.68 17.36
CA ALA A 131 -2.69 6.83 16.56
C ALA A 131 -1.46 6.29 17.31
N ILE A 132 -0.40 5.99 16.57
CA ILE A 132 0.93 5.70 17.17
C ILE A 132 1.69 7.02 17.25
N THR A 133 1.76 7.60 18.43
CA THR A 133 2.37 8.91 18.65
C THR A 133 3.72 8.77 19.37
N HIS A 134 4.76 9.38 18.81
CA HIS A 134 6.10 9.46 19.37
C HIS A 134 6.42 10.92 19.67
N VAL A 135 6.61 11.25 20.95
CA VAL A 135 6.94 12.62 21.38
C VAL A 135 8.41 12.71 21.77
N LYS A 136 9.09 13.74 21.27
CA LYS A 136 10.49 14.02 21.57
C LYS A 136 10.65 15.48 21.94
N LEU A 137 11.32 15.75 23.07
CA LEU A 137 11.67 17.10 23.47
C LEU A 137 12.98 17.54 22.81
N ILE A 138 12.96 18.72 22.20
CA ILE A 138 14.10 19.29 21.51
C ILE A 138 14.37 20.73 21.97
N LYS A 139 15.54 21.28 21.68
CA LYS A 139 15.80 22.72 21.90
C LYS A 139 14.95 23.54 20.92
N GLY A 140 14.41 24.66 21.41
CA GLY A 140 13.64 25.59 20.56
C GLY A 140 12.29 25.96 21.14
N ASN A 141 11.48 26.61 20.33
CA ASN A 141 10.17 27.14 20.71
C ASN A 141 9.08 26.84 19.65
N LYS A 142 9.26 25.79 18.86
CA LYS A 142 8.30 25.36 17.85
C LYS A 142 7.93 23.89 18.08
N VAL A 143 6.83 23.47 17.50
CA VAL A 143 6.44 22.05 17.42
C VAL A 143 6.56 21.61 15.98
N SER A 144 7.42 20.64 15.70
CA SER A 144 7.59 20.05 14.37
C SER A 144 6.91 18.68 14.34
N ILE A 145 6.06 18.44 13.36
CA ILE A 145 5.28 17.23 13.24
C ILE A 145 5.58 16.57 11.89
N SER A 146 5.90 15.28 11.96
CA SER A 146 5.92 14.39 10.81
C SER A 146 4.80 13.38 10.98
N ILE A 147 3.81 13.40 10.09
CA ILE A 147 2.65 12.53 10.18
C ILE A 147 2.51 11.67 8.92
N SER A 148 2.15 10.42 9.11
CA SER A 148 1.89 9.47 8.01
C SER A 148 0.67 8.61 8.28
N ALA A 149 0.07 8.09 7.19
CA ALA A 149 -0.96 7.08 7.22
C ALA A 149 -0.46 5.84 6.47
N LYS A 150 0.02 4.82 7.19
CA LYS A 150 0.73 3.67 6.63
C LYS A 150 -0.19 2.48 6.47
N GLY A 151 -0.36 2.01 5.22
CA GLY A 151 -1.21 0.86 4.91
C GLY A 151 -0.65 -0.47 5.44
N GLY A 152 -1.54 -1.36 5.90
CA GLY A 152 -1.20 -2.65 6.49
C GLY A 152 -0.41 -3.56 5.56
N GLY A 153 -0.59 -3.47 4.23
CA GLY A 153 0.17 -4.28 3.28
C GLY A 153 1.68 -4.08 3.37
N SER A 154 2.12 -2.83 3.51
CA SER A 154 3.55 -2.51 3.68
C SER A 154 3.99 -2.56 5.15
N GLU A 155 3.10 -2.24 6.09
CA GLU A 155 3.42 -2.36 7.51
C GLU A 155 3.76 -3.79 7.93
N ASN A 156 2.98 -4.76 7.45
CA ASN A 156 3.16 -6.19 7.76
C ASN A 156 4.42 -6.81 7.14
N LYS A 157 5.20 -6.05 6.36
CA LYS A 157 6.46 -6.50 5.76
C LYS A 157 7.70 -5.94 6.49
N ALA A 158 7.50 -5.29 7.64
CA ALA A 158 8.60 -4.86 8.49
C ALA A 158 9.44 -6.05 8.95
N GLN A 159 10.77 -5.90 8.91
CA GLN A 159 11.74 -6.93 9.28
C GLN A 159 12.74 -6.35 10.27
N PHE A 160 13.22 -7.21 11.17
CA PHE A 160 14.24 -6.88 12.15
C PHE A 160 15.19 -8.06 12.34
N ILE A 161 16.46 -7.74 12.56
CA ILE A 161 17.47 -8.70 12.96
C ILE A 161 18.52 -8.02 13.86
N THR A 162 19.16 -8.80 14.72
CA THR A 162 20.44 -8.39 15.32
C THR A 162 21.54 -9.20 14.64
N LEU A 163 22.30 -8.56 13.79
CA LEU A 163 23.47 -9.12 13.12
C LEU A 163 24.68 -9.16 14.08
N ASN A 164 25.63 -10.04 13.80
CA ASN A 164 26.96 -9.89 14.40
C ASN A 164 27.65 -8.66 13.79
N PRO A 165 28.56 -8.00 14.52
CA PRO A 165 29.28 -6.82 14.02
C PRO A 165 30.06 -7.02 12.72
N SER A 166 30.42 -8.27 12.40
CA SER A 166 31.12 -8.67 11.17
C SER A 166 30.20 -9.04 10.00
N ASP A 167 28.89 -9.16 10.23
CA ASP A 167 27.96 -9.58 9.20
C ASP A 167 27.65 -8.44 8.22
N SER A 168 27.31 -8.80 6.98
CA SER A 168 26.98 -7.86 5.91
C SER A 168 25.51 -7.41 5.99
N ILE A 169 25.30 -6.13 6.23
CA ILE A 169 23.97 -5.50 6.15
C ILE A 169 23.41 -5.66 4.73
N VAL A 170 24.24 -5.49 3.70
CA VAL A 170 23.84 -5.61 2.29
C VAL A 170 23.28 -6.99 1.99
N ASP A 171 23.99 -8.05 2.42
CA ASP A 171 23.56 -9.42 2.14
C ASP A 171 22.23 -9.74 2.83
N TRP A 172 22.05 -9.27 4.08
CA TRP A 172 20.79 -9.42 4.78
C TRP A 172 19.63 -8.70 4.06
N VAL A 173 19.82 -7.44 3.66
CA VAL A 173 18.79 -6.67 2.93
C VAL A 173 18.43 -7.35 1.61
N LEU A 174 19.44 -7.80 0.83
CA LEU A 174 19.20 -8.45 -0.46
C LEU A 174 18.54 -9.84 -0.34
N LYS A 175 18.69 -10.50 0.81
CA LYS A 175 17.94 -11.71 1.15
C LYS A 175 16.48 -11.39 1.51
N VAL A 176 16.26 -10.40 2.36
CA VAL A 176 14.95 -10.06 2.91
C VAL A 176 14.00 -9.45 1.88
N ILE A 177 14.51 -8.58 0.98
CA ILE A 177 13.66 -7.90 -0.02
C ILE A 177 12.85 -8.87 -0.89
N PRO A 178 13.43 -9.92 -1.50
CA PRO A 178 12.65 -10.92 -2.24
C PRO A 178 11.68 -11.70 -1.35
N GLU A 179 12.07 -12.03 -0.10
CA GLU A 179 11.21 -12.76 0.85
C GLU A 179 9.98 -11.95 1.28
N MET A 180 10.06 -10.63 1.26
CA MET A 180 8.88 -9.77 1.49
C MET A 180 7.83 -9.91 0.39
N GLY A 181 8.21 -10.34 -0.80
CA GLY A 181 7.35 -10.42 -1.98
C GLY A 181 6.84 -9.06 -2.43
N ALA A 182 5.75 -9.05 -3.20
CA ALA A 182 5.14 -7.83 -3.75
C ALA A 182 4.00 -7.24 -2.88
N GLY A 183 3.73 -7.84 -1.71
CA GLY A 183 2.62 -7.44 -0.84
C GLY A 183 2.69 -6.00 -0.32
N TRP A 184 3.88 -5.39 -0.31
CA TRP A 184 4.07 -3.99 0.03
C TRP A 184 3.82 -3.01 -1.14
N CYS A 185 3.45 -3.51 -2.33
CA CYS A 185 3.13 -2.74 -3.54
C CYS A 185 4.31 -1.85 -4.02
N PRO A 186 5.44 -2.42 -4.47
CA PRO A 186 6.48 -1.65 -5.13
C PRO A 186 5.95 -0.98 -6.43
N PRO A 187 6.62 0.08 -6.92
CA PRO A 187 7.81 0.71 -6.39
C PRO A 187 7.51 1.65 -5.23
N GLY A 188 8.48 1.81 -4.34
CA GLY A 188 8.34 2.66 -3.18
C GLY A 188 9.69 3.02 -2.55
N VAL A 189 9.71 3.25 -1.24
CA VAL A 189 10.90 3.59 -0.47
C VAL A 189 11.15 2.53 0.58
N ILE A 190 12.41 2.17 0.78
CA ILE A 190 12.85 1.30 1.88
C ILE A 190 13.47 2.16 2.97
N GLY A 191 12.91 2.08 4.18
CA GLY A 191 13.48 2.69 5.38
C GLY A 191 14.29 1.68 6.17
N ILE A 192 15.50 2.05 6.56
CA ILE A 192 16.43 1.20 7.33
C ILE A 192 16.88 1.96 8.57
N GLY A 193 16.82 1.29 9.72
CA GLY A 193 17.43 1.75 10.96
C GLY A 193 18.60 0.86 11.34
N ILE A 194 19.75 1.44 11.62
CA ILE A 194 20.98 0.71 11.94
C ILE A 194 21.49 1.15 13.31
N GLY A 195 21.74 0.19 14.18
CA GLY A 195 22.28 0.47 15.50
C GLY A 195 21.24 0.81 16.57
N GLY A 196 21.66 1.46 17.66
CA GLY A 196 20.85 1.66 18.86
C GLY A 196 20.56 0.34 19.57
N SER A 197 19.33 0.21 20.04
CA SER A 197 18.70 -1.02 20.53
C SER A 197 17.68 -1.52 19.51
N SER A 198 17.06 -2.67 19.73
CA SER A 198 16.10 -3.27 18.81
C SER A 198 14.93 -2.34 18.47
N GLU A 199 14.31 -1.78 19.51
CA GLU A 199 13.19 -0.83 19.34
C GLU A 199 13.65 0.48 18.67
N LYS A 200 14.87 0.94 18.96
CA LYS A 200 15.44 2.15 18.34
C LYS A 200 15.68 1.93 16.86
N ALA A 201 16.21 0.78 16.43
CA ALA A 201 16.38 0.44 15.03
C ALA A 201 15.05 0.41 14.27
N MET A 202 14.01 -0.22 14.84
CA MET A 202 12.67 -0.24 14.24
C MET A 202 12.07 1.16 14.14
N LEU A 203 12.23 1.99 15.17
CA LEU A 203 11.75 3.37 15.16
C LEU A 203 12.46 4.21 14.09
N MET A 204 13.79 4.10 13.99
CA MET A 204 14.57 4.81 12.97
C MET A 204 14.20 4.37 11.55
N ALA A 205 13.98 3.08 11.32
CA ALA A 205 13.49 2.58 10.02
C ALA A 205 12.14 3.20 9.66
N LYS A 206 11.24 3.37 10.62
CA LYS A 206 9.93 4.01 10.42
C LYS A 206 10.08 5.51 10.14
N GLU A 207 10.85 6.22 10.95
CA GLU A 207 11.12 7.65 10.82
C GLU A 207 11.78 7.97 9.48
N SER A 208 12.72 7.14 9.03
CA SER A 208 13.43 7.32 7.76
C SER A 208 12.51 7.33 6.54
N LEU A 209 11.36 6.66 6.58
CA LEU A 209 10.36 6.66 5.50
C LEU A 209 9.69 8.02 5.28
N MET A 210 9.80 8.92 6.24
CA MET A 210 9.23 10.27 6.16
C MET A 210 10.20 11.29 5.56
N LEU A 211 11.46 10.88 5.27
CA LEU A 211 12.44 11.73 4.61
C LEU A 211 12.12 11.83 3.10
N PRO A 212 12.36 13.00 2.48
CA PRO A 212 12.10 13.20 1.06
C PRO A 212 12.98 12.27 0.20
N ILE A 213 12.49 11.89 -0.99
CA ILE A 213 13.25 11.13 -1.98
C ILE A 213 14.36 12.00 -2.54
N ASP A 214 15.62 11.64 -2.28
CA ASP A 214 16.78 12.46 -2.63
C ASP A 214 17.99 11.67 -3.19
N ILE A 215 17.78 10.40 -3.54
CA ILE A 215 18.88 9.52 -4.00
C ILE A 215 19.65 10.11 -5.19
N HIS A 216 18.95 10.77 -6.12
CA HIS A 216 19.59 11.40 -7.29
C HIS A 216 20.49 12.57 -6.88
N SER A 217 20.03 13.39 -5.95
CA SER A 217 20.83 14.49 -5.36
C SER A 217 22.03 13.96 -4.59
N LEU A 218 21.84 12.85 -3.86
CA LEU A 218 22.92 12.17 -3.14
C LEU A 218 24.02 11.68 -4.10
N VAL A 219 23.62 10.99 -5.17
CA VAL A 219 24.58 10.49 -6.17
C VAL A 219 25.30 11.63 -6.88
N LYS A 220 24.58 12.69 -7.25
CA LYS A 220 25.14 13.84 -7.94
C LYS A 220 26.22 14.57 -7.09
N ARG A 221 25.99 14.71 -5.78
CA ARG A 221 26.94 15.35 -4.86
C ARG A 221 28.02 14.43 -4.34
N GLY A 222 27.84 13.12 -4.49
CA GLY A 222 28.69 12.09 -3.89
C GLY A 222 28.38 11.81 -2.41
N ALA A 223 28.69 10.59 -1.98
CA ALA A 223 28.55 10.17 -0.59
C ALA A 223 29.61 10.83 0.29
N LYS A 224 29.23 11.26 1.50
CA LYS A 224 30.10 11.91 2.48
C LYS A 224 30.49 11.01 3.66
N ASN A 225 29.78 9.89 3.81
CA ASN A 225 30.00 8.93 4.89
C ASN A 225 29.54 7.52 4.45
N LYS A 226 29.84 6.52 5.29
CA LYS A 226 29.53 5.12 5.01
C LYS A 226 28.02 4.83 4.89
N THR A 227 27.18 5.54 5.63
CA THR A 227 25.74 5.40 5.56
C THR A 227 25.20 5.84 4.20
N GLU A 228 25.73 6.92 3.64
CA GLU A 228 25.37 7.38 2.30
C GLU A 228 25.90 6.46 1.19
N GLU A 229 27.13 5.92 1.35
CA GLU A 229 27.66 4.89 0.44
C GLU A 229 26.76 3.66 0.43
N LEU A 230 26.35 3.19 1.61
CA LEU A 230 25.44 2.05 1.77
C LEU A 230 24.07 2.30 1.15
N ARG A 231 23.52 3.52 1.25
CA ARG A 231 22.26 3.90 0.58
C ARG A 231 22.36 3.73 -0.94
N ILE A 232 23.43 4.25 -1.55
CA ILE A 232 23.66 4.16 -3.00
C ILE A 232 23.81 2.69 -3.43
N GLU A 233 24.60 1.92 -2.68
CA GLU A 233 24.83 0.51 -2.95
C GLU A 233 23.52 -0.30 -2.90
N LEU A 234 22.75 -0.14 -1.84
CA LEU A 234 21.47 -0.83 -1.66
C LEU A 234 20.45 -0.42 -2.72
N TYR A 235 20.35 0.86 -3.04
CA TYR A 235 19.45 1.34 -4.10
C TYR A 235 19.74 0.62 -5.42
N ASN A 236 21.00 0.56 -5.84
CA ASN A 236 21.39 -0.09 -7.08
C ASN A 236 21.09 -1.60 -7.04
N LYS A 237 21.56 -2.27 -5.98
CA LYS A 237 21.41 -3.74 -5.86
C LYS A 237 19.95 -4.18 -5.73
N ILE A 238 19.09 -3.44 -5.01
CA ILE A 238 17.66 -3.76 -4.89
C ILE A 238 16.97 -3.63 -6.25
N ASN A 239 17.24 -2.57 -7.01
CA ASN A 239 16.67 -2.42 -8.35
C ASN A 239 17.15 -3.52 -9.31
N GLN A 240 18.39 -4.01 -9.15
CA GLN A 240 18.92 -5.14 -9.93
C GLN A 240 18.30 -6.50 -9.57
N LEU A 241 17.52 -6.61 -8.49
CA LEU A 241 16.76 -7.84 -8.21
C LEU A 241 15.67 -8.11 -9.26
N GLY A 242 15.27 -7.10 -10.03
CA GLY A 242 14.31 -7.24 -11.12
C GLY A 242 12.86 -7.45 -10.68
N ILE A 243 12.52 -7.16 -9.41
CA ILE A 243 11.17 -7.34 -8.86
C ILE A 243 10.19 -6.41 -9.59
N GLY A 244 10.57 -5.13 -9.78
CA GLY A 244 9.79 -4.15 -10.54
C GLY A 244 8.47 -3.73 -9.87
N ALA A 245 7.72 -2.90 -10.58
CA ALA A 245 6.42 -2.42 -10.10
C ALA A 245 5.47 -3.60 -9.86
N GLN A 246 4.82 -3.60 -8.69
CA GLN A 246 3.86 -4.61 -8.23
C GLN A 246 4.41 -6.05 -8.20
N GLY A 247 5.73 -6.25 -8.38
CA GLY A 247 6.33 -7.59 -8.52
C GLY A 247 6.21 -8.20 -9.91
N PHE A 248 5.84 -7.41 -10.93
CA PHE A 248 5.61 -7.87 -12.30
C PHE A 248 6.88 -7.93 -13.16
N GLY A 249 8.04 -7.75 -12.53
CA GLY A 249 9.33 -7.63 -13.21
C GLY A 249 9.51 -6.27 -13.87
N GLY A 250 10.70 -5.70 -13.76
CA GLY A 250 10.99 -4.41 -14.36
C GLY A 250 12.24 -3.76 -13.77
N LEU A 251 12.50 -2.53 -14.20
CA LEU A 251 13.73 -1.80 -13.91
C LEU A 251 13.71 -1.11 -12.53
N THR A 252 12.52 -0.81 -12.00
CA THR A 252 12.37 -0.02 -10.76
C THR A 252 11.57 -0.76 -9.71
N THR A 253 12.24 -1.14 -8.62
CA THR A 253 11.64 -1.73 -7.40
C THR A 253 11.53 -0.68 -6.30
N VAL A 254 12.54 0.19 -6.17
CA VAL A 254 12.60 1.26 -5.17
C VAL A 254 12.97 2.59 -5.81
N PHE A 255 12.39 3.68 -5.28
CA PHE A 255 12.77 5.05 -5.64
C PHE A 255 13.92 5.56 -4.78
N ASP A 256 14.02 5.09 -3.56
CA ASP A 256 15.09 5.44 -2.64
C ASP A 256 15.25 4.37 -1.56
N VAL A 257 16.43 4.37 -0.92
CA VAL A 257 16.71 3.68 0.33
C VAL A 257 17.11 4.73 1.35
N LYS A 258 16.33 4.86 2.42
CA LYS A 258 16.58 5.81 3.51
C LYS A 258 17.21 5.09 4.67
N ILE A 259 18.28 5.64 5.25
CA ILE A 259 18.98 5.05 6.38
C ILE A 259 19.16 6.10 7.48
N ILE A 260 18.75 5.75 8.69
CA ILE A 260 19.11 6.47 9.92
C ILE A 260 19.93 5.52 10.78
N ASP A 261 21.08 5.96 11.25
CA ASP A 261 21.95 5.18 12.09
C ASP A 261 22.15 5.82 13.48
N TYR A 262 22.50 4.98 14.45
CA TYR A 262 22.73 5.40 15.84
C TYR A 262 23.80 4.52 16.48
N PRO A 263 24.66 5.07 17.39
CA PRO A 263 25.60 4.26 18.13
C PRO A 263 24.96 3.06 18.81
N CYS A 264 25.60 1.89 18.78
CA CYS A 264 25.09 0.66 19.37
C CYS A 264 26.14 -0.01 20.26
N HIS A 265 25.72 -1.07 20.97
CA HIS A 265 26.62 -1.87 21.78
C HIS A 265 27.66 -2.58 20.91
N ALA A 266 28.91 -2.63 21.36
CA ALA A 266 30.05 -3.17 20.59
C ALA A 266 29.85 -4.64 20.12
N SER A 267 29.04 -5.42 20.81
CA SER A 267 28.78 -6.84 20.50
C SER A 267 27.54 -7.07 19.64
N SER A 268 26.83 -6.03 19.19
CA SER A 268 25.57 -6.19 18.46
C SER A 268 25.45 -5.18 17.33
N LEU A 269 24.74 -5.60 16.26
CA LEU A 269 24.40 -4.74 15.13
C LEU A 269 22.90 -4.90 14.83
N PRO A 270 22.01 -4.17 15.58
CA PRO A 270 20.59 -4.16 15.29
C PRO A 270 20.33 -3.51 13.93
N VAL A 271 19.53 -4.18 13.07
CA VAL A 271 19.13 -3.66 11.76
C VAL A 271 17.63 -3.91 11.58
N ALA A 272 16.91 -2.86 11.24
CA ALA A 272 15.51 -2.92 10.90
C ALA A 272 15.27 -2.42 9.48
N LEU A 273 14.29 -3.01 8.80
CA LEU A 273 13.89 -2.65 7.45
C LEU A 273 12.37 -2.56 7.37
N ILE A 274 11.86 -1.44 6.88
CA ILE A 274 10.43 -1.21 6.71
C ILE A 274 10.18 -0.65 5.31
N PRO A 275 9.37 -1.32 4.45
CA PRO A 275 9.04 -0.77 3.13
C PRO A 275 7.91 0.26 3.23
N ASN A 276 7.89 1.24 2.33
CA ASN A 276 6.75 2.10 2.06
C ASN A 276 6.26 1.86 0.62
N CYS A 277 4.95 1.84 0.42
CA CYS A 277 4.32 1.40 -0.83
C CYS A 277 4.14 2.54 -1.85
N ALA A 278 3.68 2.18 -3.04
CA ALA A 278 3.29 3.12 -4.09
C ALA A 278 2.12 4.07 -3.71
N ALA A 279 1.43 3.81 -2.58
CA ALA A 279 0.43 4.71 -2.00
C ALA A 279 0.99 5.37 -0.73
N THR A 280 2.23 5.89 -0.81
CA THR A 280 2.87 6.60 0.31
C THR A 280 2.10 7.85 0.68
N ARG A 281 1.96 8.10 1.98
CA ARG A 281 1.15 9.20 2.53
C ARG A 281 1.82 9.72 3.78
N HIS A 282 2.55 10.80 3.65
CA HIS A 282 3.16 11.50 4.76
C HIS A 282 3.32 12.98 4.45
N THR A 283 3.40 13.80 5.47
CA THR A 283 3.72 15.23 5.36
C THR A 283 4.41 15.73 6.62
N HIS A 284 5.02 16.90 6.50
CA HIS A 284 5.70 17.62 7.58
C HIS A 284 5.13 19.00 7.70
N PHE A 285 4.98 19.47 8.94
CA PHE A 285 4.60 20.85 9.23
C PHE A 285 5.15 21.29 10.58
N THR A 286 5.15 22.60 10.79
CA THR A 286 5.64 23.20 12.03
C THR A 286 4.62 24.21 12.54
N LEU A 287 4.35 24.16 13.84
CA LEU A 287 3.54 25.14 14.53
C LEU A 287 4.45 26.06 15.36
N ASP A 288 4.25 27.37 15.22
CA ASP A 288 5.02 28.40 15.88
C ASP A 288 4.14 29.43 16.58
N GLY A 289 2.85 29.10 16.80
CA GLY A 289 1.88 29.93 17.46
C GLY A 289 1.14 30.91 16.54
N SER A 290 1.40 30.89 15.23
CA SER A 290 0.74 31.76 14.26
C SER A 290 -0.62 31.26 13.77
N GLY A 291 -1.04 30.07 14.19
CA GLY A 291 -2.28 29.42 13.77
C GLY A 291 -2.06 27.98 13.27
N PRO A 292 -3.08 27.36 12.66
CA PRO A 292 -2.97 26.03 12.12
C PRO A 292 -2.04 25.97 10.89
N ALA A 293 -1.55 24.77 10.59
CA ALA A 293 -0.67 24.52 9.45
C ALA A 293 -1.42 24.63 8.11
N HIS A 294 -0.71 25.11 7.09
CA HIS A 294 -1.21 25.17 5.72
C HIS A 294 -0.40 24.24 4.81
N PHE A 295 -1.08 23.49 3.95
CA PHE A 295 -0.47 22.51 3.07
C PHE A 295 -0.50 23.00 1.62
N LYS A 296 0.67 23.01 0.98
CA LYS A 296 0.80 23.41 -0.42
C LYS A 296 0.30 22.28 -1.33
N ILE A 297 -0.71 22.57 -2.13
CA ILE A 297 -1.24 21.66 -3.14
C ILE A 297 -0.19 21.43 -4.24
N PRO A 298 0.15 20.17 -4.60
CA PRO A 298 1.05 19.87 -5.70
C PRO A 298 0.51 20.40 -7.03
N ASP A 299 1.41 20.88 -7.89
CA ASP A 299 1.02 21.35 -9.22
C ASP A 299 0.59 20.17 -10.10
N LEU A 300 -0.58 20.24 -10.72
CA LEU A 300 -1.12 19.19 -11.59
C LEU A 300 -0.24 18.87 -12.81
N SER A 301 0.67 19.76 -13.21
CA SER A 301 1.65 19.53 -14.27
C SER A 301 2.73 18.50 -13.91
N LEU A 302 2.88 18.16 -12.63
CA LEU A 302 3.82 17.13 -12.17
C LEU A 302 3.45 15.73 -12.67
N TRP A 303 2.15 15.44 -12.80
CA TRP A 303 1.69 14.18 -13.38
C TRP A 303 1.90 14.15 -14.90
N PRO A 304 2.08 12.96 -15.49
CA PRO A 304 2.18 12.85 -16.94
C PRO A 304 0.93 13.41 -17.63
N LYS A 305 1.12 13.89 -18.88
CA LYS A 305 0.00 14.30 -19.73
C LYS A 305 -0.89 13.12 -20.10
N ASP A 306 -0.24 11.99 -20.34
CA ASP A 306 -0.94 10.73 -20.65
C ASP A 306 -1.68 10.23 -19.41
N THR A 307 -2.92 9.85 -19.60
CA THR A 307 -3.73 9.12 -18.63
C THR A 307 -3.80 7.66 -19.05
N TRP A 308 -3.91 6.78 -18.07
CA TRP A 308 -4.07 5.37 -18.37
C TRP A 308 -5.30 5.16 -19.27
N ALA A 309 -5.06 4.47 -20.36
CA ALA A 309 -6.07 3.97 -21.26
C ALA A 309 -5.74 2.49 -21.55
N ALA A 310 -6.77 1.71 -21.79
CA ALA A 310 -6.59 0.30 -22.11
C ALA A 310 -5.60 0.12 -23.26
N GLN A 311 -4.58 -0.68 -23.06
CA GLN A 311 -3.61 -1.01 -24.09
C GLN A 311 -4.29 -1.78 -25.23
N LYS A 312 -3.81 -1.60 -26.45
CA LYS A 312 -4.39 -2.28 -27.64
C LYS A 312 -4.31 -3.79 -27.53
N GLU A 313 -3.29 -4.28 -26.86
CA GLU A 313 -3.01 -5.70 -26.62
C GLU A 313 -3.87 -6.30 -25.50
N ALA A 314 -4.53 -5.47 -24.69
CA ALA A 314 -5.36 -5.96 -23.60
C ALA A 314 -6.61 -6.69 -24.12
N LYS A 315 -6.81 -7.92 -23.65
CA LYS A 315 -7.96 -8.75 -24.03
C LYS A 315 -9.21 -8.28 -23.29
N ARG A 316 -10.31 -8.00 -24.00
CA ARG A 316 -11.60 -7.69 -23.39
C ARG A 316 -12.35 -8.97 -23.06
N ILE A 317 -12.72 -9.12 -21.78
CA ILE A 317 -13.35 -10.31 -21.26
C ILE A 317 -14.72 -9.94 -20.67
N ASN A 318 -15.77 -10.61 -21.16
CA ASN A 318 -17.09 -10.53 -20.56
C ASN A 318 -17.28 -11.69 -19.57
N LEU A 319 -17.26 -11.37 -18.26
CA LEU A 319 -17.37 -12.33 -17.16
C LEU A 319 -18.69 -13.11 -17.14
N ASP A 320 -19.74 -12.58 -17.75
CA ASP A 320 -21.04 -13.24 -17.79
C ASP A 320 -21.14 -14.31 -18.90
N LEU A 321 -20.18 -14.32 -19.84
CA LEU A 321 -20.15 -15.22 -20.99
C LEU A 321 -19.02 -16.25 -20.98
N ILE A 322 -18.06 -16.13 -20.05
CA ILE A 322 -16.91 -17.05 -19.99
C ILE A 322 -17.22 -18.31 -19.21
N ASP A 323 -16.53 -19.38 -19.61
CA ASP A 323 -16.51 -20.68 -18.94
C ASP A 323 -15.07 -21.12 -18.63
N LYS A 324 -14.89 -22.29 -18.06
CA LYS A 324 -13.53 -22.80 -17.75
C LYS A 324 -12.64 -22.93 -18.99
N LYS A 325 -13.22 -23.26 -20.15
CA LYS A 325 -12.45 -23.39 -21.38
C LYS A 325 -11.92 -22.04 -21.85
N SER A 326 -12.66 -20.98 -21.62
CA SER A 326 -12.29 -19.61 -22.00
C SER A 326 -11.02 -19.12 -21.29
N ILE A 327 -10.69 -19.65 -20.12
CA ILE A 327 -9.52 -19.24 -19.32
C ILE A 327 -8.27 -20.09 -19.57
N GLU A 328 -8.38 -21.22 -20.31
CA GLU A 328 -7.25 -22.14 -20.57
C GLU A 328 -6.12 -21.50 -21.37
N ASP A 329 -6.46 -20.57 -22.27
CA ASP A 329 -5.52 -19.87 -23.14
C ASP A 329 -4.89 -18.61 -22.49
N TRP A 330 -5.31 -18.26 -21.27
CA TRP A 330 -4.73 -17.12 -20.57
C TRP A 330 -3.34 -17.48 -20.04
N LYS A 331 -2.38 -16.58 -20.25
CA LYS A 331 -0.99 -16.78 -19.81
C LYS A 331 -0.58 -15.72 -18.81
N GLU A 332 0.35 -16.07 -17.94
CA GLU A 332 0.94 -15.13 -17.01
C GLU A 332 1.49 -13.89 -17.73
N GLY A 333 1.09 -12.71 -17.30
CA GLY A 333 1.43 -11.42 -17.91
C GLY A 333 0.41 -10.89 -18.92
N ASP A 334 -0.62 -11.68 -19.29
CA ASP A 334 -1.72 -11.17 -20.14
C ASP A 334 -2.47 -10.04 -19.44
N LEU A 335 -2.64 -8.91 -20.14
CA LEU A 335 -3.45 -7.79 -19.67
C LEU A 335 -4.91 -8.00 -20.09
N LEU A 336 -5.81 -7.93 -19.15
CA LEU A 336 -7.23 -8.14 -19.35
C LEU A 336 -8.05 -6.92 -18.90
N LEU A 337 -9.15 -6.69 -19.60
CA LEU A 337 -10.19 -5.72 -19.27
C LEU A 337 -11.48 -6.47 -18.99
N LEU A 338 -11.85 -6.54 -17.73
CA LEU A 338 -13.03 -7.29 -17.29
C LEU A 338 -14.28 -6.44 -17.37
N SER A 339 -15.33 -6.99 -17.97
CA SER A 339 -16.70 -6.44 -17.95
C SER A 339 -17.70 -7.50 -17.52
N GLY A 340 -18.80 -7.09 -16.87
CA GLY A 340 -19.81 -8.00 -16.33
C GLY A 340 -19.74 -8.11 -14.81
N LYS A 341 -20.31 -9.17 -14.25
CA LYS A 341 -20.54 -9.34 -12.80
C LYS A 341 -19.44 -10.15 -12.12
N LEU A 342 -18.93 -9.64 -11.01
CA LEU A 342 -18.04 -10.34 -10.09
C LEU A 342 -18.52 -10.17 -8.64
N LEU A 343 -18.03 -11.02 -7.75
CA LEU A 343 -18.33 -10.95 -6.33
C LEU A 343 -17.10 -10.48 -5.55
N THR A 344 -17.34 -9.84 -4.41
CA THR A 344 -16.24 -9.50 -3.49
C THR A 344 -16.25 -10.43 -2.28
N ALA A 345 -15.07 -10.74 -1.75
CA ALA A 345 -14.94 -11.39 -0.45
C ALA A 345 -13.55 -11.12 0.13
N ARG A 346 -13.46 -10.96 1.45
CA ARG A 346 -12.22 -10.87 2.20
C ARG A 346 -12.22 -11.85 3.37
N ASP A 347 -11.27 -11.65 4.29
CA ASP A 347 -11.03 -12.52 5.43
C ASP A 347 -12.31 -12.88 6.20
N GLY A 348 -13.13 -11.87 6.54
CA GLY A 348 -14.38 -12.05 7.30
C GLY A 348 -15.42 -12.88 6.54
N ALA A 349 -15.63 -12.58 5.27
CA ALA A 349 -16.59 -13.32 4.43
C ALA A 349 -16.13 -14.76 4.21
N HIS A 350 -14.86 -14.99 3.87
CA HIS A 350 -14.31 -16.34 3.71
C HIS A 350 -14.43 -17.16 4.99
N LYS A 351 -14.12 -16.57 6.15
CA LYS A 351 -14.28 -17.24 7.44
C LYS A 351 -15.72 -17.64 7.70
N LYS A 352 -16.69 -16.75 7.45
CA LYS A 352 -18.12 -17.06 7.60
C LYS A 352 -18.55 -18.21 6.69
N ILE A 353 -18.13 -18.18 5.42
CA ILE A 353 -18.39 -19.28 4.50
C ILE A 353 -17.82 -20.59 5.05
N ALA A 354 -16.56 -20.59 5.48
CA ALA A 354 -15.92 -21.78 6.05
C ALA A 354 -16.62 -22.29 7.32
N ASP A 355 -17.09 -21.38 8.18
CA ASP A 355 -17.83 -21.75 9.39
C ASP A 355 -19.19 -22.38 9.06
N LEU A 356 -19.93 -21.88 8.03
CA LEU A 356 -21.16 -22.50 7.53
C LEU A 356 -20.89 -23.90 6.99
N PHE A 357 -19.82 -24.07 6.20
CA PHE A 357 -19.40 -25.39 5.69
C PHE A 357 -19.11 -26.40 6.83
N LYS A 358 -18.33 -25.97 7.83
CA LYS A 358 -18.03 -26.82 9.00
C LYS A 358 -19.28 -27.27 9.75
N LYS A 359 -20.29 -26.39 9.82
CA LYS A 359 -21.59 -26.67 10.46
C LYS A 359 -22.57 -27.41 9.55
N ARG A 360 -22.23 -27.61 8.28
CA ARG A 360 -23.11 -28.15 7.23
C ARG A 360 -24.38 -27.30 7.03
N GLU A 361 -24.27 -26.01 7.23
CA GLU A 361 -25.32 -25.02 7.00
C GLU A 361 -25.28 -24.54 5.55
N ALA A 362 -26.46 -24.17 5.01
CA ALA A 362 -26.56 -23.64 3.67
C ALA A 362 -25.98 -22.22 3.56
N LEU A 363 -25.46 -21.87 2.39
CA LEU A 363 -25.09 -20.50 2.08
C LEU A 363 -26.31 -19.57 2.14
N PRO A 364 -26.11 -18.27 2.39
CA PRO A 364 -27.20 -17.29 2.33
C PRO A 364 -28.03 -17.39 1.04
N VAL A 365 -29.34 -17.25 1.17
CA VAL A 365 -30.28 -17.31 0.02
C VAL A 365 -29.88 -16.26 -1.02
N GLY A 366 -29.74 -16.70 -2.28
CA GLY A 366 -29.37 -15.83 -3.40
C GLY A 366 -27.85 -15.68 -3.62
N LEU A 367 -26.99 -16.19 -2.73
CA LEU A 367 -25.55 -16.20 -2.95
C LEU A 367 -25.15 -17.41 -3.84
N ASN A 368 -24.80 -17.14 -5.08
CA ASN A 368 -24.26 -18.12 -6.02
C ASN A 368 -22.81 -17.78 -6.38
N LEU A 369 -21.87 -18.61 -5.94
CA LEU A 369 -20.45 -18.45 -6.17
C LEU A 369 -19.92 -19.24 -7.39
N LYS A 370 -20.72 -20.19 -7.89
CA LYS A 370 -20.32 -21.08 -9.00
C LYS A 370 -20.03 -20.26 -10.28
N ASN A 371 -18.89 -20.53 -10.87
CA ASN A 371 -18.40 -19.87 -12.09
C ASN A 371 -18.22 -18.33 -11.93
N LYS A 372 -18.08 -17.82 -10.71
CA LYS A 372 -17.83 -16.40 -10.47
C LYS A 372 -16.36 -16.11 -10.16
N PHE A 373 -15.92 -14.91 -10.49
CA PHE A 373 -14.66 -14.35 -9.99
C PHE A 373 -14.88 -13.67 -8.64
N ILE A 374 -13.93 -13.86 -7.73
CA ILE A 374 -13.95 -13.24 -6.41
C ILE A 374 -12.88 -12.17 -6.34
N TYR A 375 -13.29 -10.92 -6.16
CA TYR A 375 -12.40 -9.79 -5.97
C TYR A 375 -12.13 -9.56 -4.48
N TYR A 376 -10.87 -9.66 -4.09
CA TYR A 376 -10.42 -9.42 -2.73
C TYR A 376 -10.29 -7.91 -2.48
N VAL A 377 -11.36 -7.29 -2.04
CA VAL A 377 -11.47 -5.85 -1.82
C VAL A 377 -12.31 -5.53 -0.60
N GLY A 378 -11.98 -4.43 0.07
CA GLY A 378 -12.83 -3.76 1.05
C GLY A 378 -12.83 -2.29 0.71
N PRO A 379 -13.83 -1.79 -0.02
CA PRO A 379 -13.87 -0.43 -0.54
C PRO A 379 -13.97 0.62 0.57
N VAL A 380 -13.64 1.85 0.23
CA VAL A 380 -14.02 3.04 1.01
C VAL A 380 -15.49 3.34 0.75
N ASP A 381 -16.18 3.94 1.71
CA ASP A 381 -17.58 4.34 1.56
C ASP A 381 -17.72 5.35 0.41
N ALA A 382 -18.82 5.20 -0.34
CA ALA A 382 -19.19 6.10 -1.42
C ALA A 382 -19.58 7.47 -0.87
N VAL A 383 -19.25 8.52 -1.58
CA VAL A 383 -19.72 9.89 -1.31
C VAL A 383 -20.28 10.52 -2.58
N ARG A 384 -21.13 11.51 -2.41
CA ARG A 384 -21.75 12.22 -3.54
C ARG A 384 -22.45 11.24 -4.49
N ASN A 385 -22.06 11.25 -5.76
CA ASN A 385 -22.64 10.40 -6.81
C ASN A 385 -21.79 9.16 -7.13
N GLU A 386 -20.91 8.74 -6.22
CA GLU A 386 -20.11 7.54 -6.41
C GLU A 386 -20.98 6.28 -6.26
N VAL A 387 -20.76 5.30 -7.14
CA VAL A 387 -21.32 3.95 -6.98
C VAL A 387 -20.67 3.26 -5.78
N ILE A 388 -19.33 3.44 -5.65
CA ILE A 388 -18.48 2.95 -4.57
C ILE A 388 -17.28 3.87 -4.44
N GLY A 389 -16.72 4.02 -3.25
CA GLY A 389 -15.47 4.72 -3.04
C GLY A 389 -14.25 3.94 -3.55
N PRO A 390 -13.03 4.44 -3.36
CA PRO A 390 -11.80 3.76 -3.78
C PRO A 390 -11.79 2.28 -3.42
N ALA A 391 -11.57 1.41 -4.42
CA ALA A 391 -11.78 -0.03 -4.35
C ALA A 391 -10.55 -0.82 -4.86
N GLY A 392 -9.38 -0.57 -4.30
CA GLY A 392 -8.15 -1.27 -4.65
C GLY A 392 -8.07 -2.68 -4.06
N PRO A 393 -7.21 -3.54 -4.65
CA PRO A 393 -7.08 -4.93 -4.23
C PRO A 393 -6.42 -5.09 -2.86
N THR A 394 -6.80 -6.16 -2.17
CA THR A 394 -6.17 -6.63 -0.92
C THR A 394 -5.13 -7.72 -1.23
N THR A 395 -4.12 -7.87 -0.37
CA THR A 395 -3.13 -8.95 -0.46
C THR A 395 -3.81 -10.32 -0.44
N ALA A 396 -3.60 -11.10 -1.49
CA ALA A 396 -4.33 -12.33 -1.75
C ALA A 396 -3.93 -13.51 -0.86
N SER A 397 -2.66 -13.59 -0.45
CA SER A 397 -2.12 -14.72 0.33
C SER A 397 -2.85 -14.99 1.66
N ARG A 398 -3.52 -13.98 2.23
CA ARG A 398 -4.34 -14.18 3.44
C ARG A 398 -5.53 -15.12 3.21
N MET A 399 -6.03 -15.22 1.99
CA MET A 399 -7.13 -16.08 1.59
C MET A 399 -6.68 -17.47 1.10
N ASP A 400 -5.36 -17.76 1.08
CA ASP A 400 -4.82 -19.02 0.58
C ASP A 400 -5.39 -20.25 1.31
N GLN A 401 -5.58 -20.13 2.61
CA GLN A 401 -6.16 -21.19 3.45
C GLN A 401 -7.60 -21.59 3.05
N PHE A 402 -8.30 -20.77 2.28
CA PHE A 402 -9.67 -21.02 1.82
C PHE A 402 -9.74 -21.49 0.36
N MET A 403 -8.63 -21.51 -0.37
CA MET A 403 -8.63 -21.75 -1.82
C MET A 403 -9.19 -23.10 -2.21
N GLU A 404 -8.82 -24.17 -1.48
CA GLU A 404 -9.32 -25.52 -1.76
C GLU A 404 -10.86 -25.56 -1.66
N MET A 405 -11.43 -25.02 -0.59
CA MET A 405 -12.88 -24.94 -0.40
C MET A 405 -13.56 -24.10 -1.50
N MET A 406 -13.00 -22.94 -1.82
CA MET A 406 -13.59 -22.04 -2.80
C MET A 406 -13.60 -22.64 -4.21
N LEU A 407 -12.57 -23.37 -4.60
CA LEU A 407 -12.46 -23.97 -5.92
C LEU A 407 -13.17 -25.32 -6.01
N ALA A 408 -12.99 -26.19 -5.01
CA ALA A 408 -13.52 -27.55 -5.02
C ALA A 408 -15.03 -27.60 -4.75
N GLU A 409 -15.47 -26.94 -3.65
CA GLU A 409 -16.84 -27.07 -3.15
C GLU A 409 -17.76 -25.98 -3.72
N LEU A 410 -17.25 -24.77 -3.86
CA LEU A 410 -18.05 -23.61 -4.32
C LEU A 410 -17.90 -23.34 -5.82
N GLY A 411 -16.92 -23.95 -6.49
CA GLY A 411 -16.75 -23.94 -7.93
C GLY A 411 -16.52 -22.53 -8.50
N ILE A 412 -15.81 -21.65 -7.78
CA ILE A 412 -15.45 -20.33 -8.31
C ILE A 412 -14.54 -20.48 -9.55
N MET A 413 -14.61 -19.50 -10.47
CA MET A 413 -13.80 -19.49 -11.68
C MET A 413 -12.33 -19.08 -11.40
N GLY A 414 -12.15 -18.04 -10.61
CA GLY A 414 -10.86 -17.49 -10.27
C GLY A 414 -10.96 -16.41 -9.22
N THR A 415 -9.81 -15.84 -8.86
CA THR A 415 -9.72 -14.80 -7.84
C THR A 415 -8.93 -13.60 -8.36
N ILE A 416 -9.27 -12.41 -7.83
CA ILE A 416 -8.62 -11.14 -8.16
C ILE A 416 -8.10 -10.54 -6.85
N GLY A 417 -6.83 -10.18 -6.81
CA GLY A 417 -6.23 -9.57 -5.62
C GLY A 417 -4.96 -8.79 -5.96
N LYS A 418 -4.00 -8.74 -5.05
CA LYS A 418 -2.66 -8.23 -5.29
C LYS A 418 -1.60 -9.11 -4.65
N ALA A 419 -0.37 -9.01 -5.14
CA ALA A 419 0.80 -9.76 -4.69
C ALA A 419 0.74 -11.27 -4.99
N GLU A 420 1.79 -11.95 -4.62
CA GLU A 420 1.97 -13.40 -4.81
C GLU A 420 0.99 -14.23 -3.98
N ARG A 421 0.81 -15.48 -4.39
CA ARG A 421 0.14 -16.54 -3.63
C ARG A 421 1.17 -17.50 -3.06
N GLY A 422 0.86 -18.10 -1.93
CA GLY A 422 1.66 -19.19 -1.38
C GLY A 422 1.64 -20.43 -2.28
N GLU A 423 2.69 -21.27 -2.17
CA GLU A 423 2.87 -22.45 -3.00
C GLU A 423 1.64 -23.38 -2.99
N SER A 424 1.05 -23.60 -1.82
CA SER A 424 -0.18 -24.42 -1.69
C SER A 424 -1.33 -23.88 -2.53
N ALA A 425 -1.52 -22.55 -2.55
CA ALA A 425 -2.57 -21.93 -3.35
C ALA A 425 -2.28 -22.03 -4.86
N VAL A 426 -1.00 -21.89 -5.28
CA VAL A 426 -0.58 -22.09 -6.66
C VAL A 426 -0.89 -23.51 -7.13
N GLN A 427 -0.55 -24.53 -6.33
CA GLN A 427 -0.85 -25.93 -6.65
C GLN A 427 -2.37 -26.18 -6.70
N THR A 428 -3.14 -25.54 -5.83
CA THR A 428 -4.61 -25.63 -5.85
C THR A 428 -5.19 -24.97 -7.11
N ILE A 429 -4.70 -23.80 -7.53
CA ILE A 429 -5.10 -23.14 -8.78
C ILE A 429 -4.83 -24.07 -9.97
N LYS A 430 -3.63 -24.67 -10.05
CA LYS A 430 -3.28 -25.65 -11.09
C LYS A 430 -4.19 -26.87 -11.07
N LYS A 431 -4.41 -27.49 -9.89
CA LYS A 431 -5.25 -28.69 -9.71
C LYS A 431 -6.67 -28.48 -10.25
N TYR A 432 -7.26 -27.33 -9.98
CA TYR A 432 -8.63 -27.02 -10.39
C TYR A 432 -8.71 -26.23 -11.71
N GLN A 433 -7.58 -26.07 -12.43
CA GLN A 433 -7.50 -25.30 -13.67
C GLN A 433 -8.18 -23.92 -13.55
N SER A 434 -7.87 -23.22 -12.46
CA SER A 434 -8.34 -21.89 -12.15
C SER A 434 -7.28 -20.85 -12.54
N VAL A 435 -7.56 -19.56 -12.29
CA VAL A 435 -6.60 -18.47 -12.51
C VAL A 435 -6.60 -17.51 -11.33
N TYR A 436 -5.45 -16.87 -11.13
CA TYR A 436 -5.35 -15.73 -10.24
C TYR A 436 -4.99 -14.48 -11.03
N LEU A 437 -5.80 -13.44 -10.88
CA LEU A 437 -5.62 -12.15 -11.52
C LEU A 437 -5.15 -11.12 -10.48
N SER A 438 -4.29 -10.20 -10.90
CA SER A 438 -3.89 -9.08 -10.07
C SER A 438 -4.46 -7.78 -10.59
N ALA A 439 -5.07 -7.01 -9.69
CA ALA A 439 -5.31 -5.59 -9.88
C ALA A 439 -4.18 -4.78 -9.22
N VAL A 440 -3.95 -3.56 -9.67
CA VAL A 440 -2.81 -2.74 -9.25
C VAL A 440 -3.05 -2.11 -7.87
N GLY A 441 -2.16 -2.41 -6.91
CA GLY A 441 -2.13 -1.74 -5.62
C GLY A 441 -1.67 -0.29 -5.75
N GLY A 442 -2.41 0.66 -5.12
CA GLY A 442 -2.16 2.09 -5.29
C GLY A 442 -2.98 2.74 -6.41
N ALA A 443 -3.80 1.96 -7.16
CA ALA A 443 -4.69 2.47 -8.20
C ALA A 443 -6.17 2.37 -7.79
N ALA A 444 -6.48 2.53 -6.49
CA ALA A 444 -7.80 2.24 -5.94
C ALA A 444 -8.93 3.10 -6.51
N TYR A 445 -8.67 4.37 -6.78
CA TYR A 445 -9.69 5.28 -7.32
C TYR A 445 -9.91 5.05 -8.82
N LEU A 446 -8.88 4.70 -9.58
CA LEU A 446 -9.02 4.26 -10.97
C LEU A 446 -9.92 3.02 -11.06
N VAL A 447 -9.64 2.00 -10.24
CA VAL A 447 -10.44 0.75 -10.22
C VAL A 447 -11.89 1.02 -9.85
N SER A 448 -12.17 1.91 -8.88
CA SER A 448 -13.55 2.23 -8.50
C SER A 448 -14.37 2.84 -9.65
N LYS A 449 -13.74 3.54 -10.59
CA LYS A 449 -14.44 4.10 -11.76
C LYS A 449 -14.81 3.04 -12.81
N ALA A 450 -14.20 1.87 -12.76
CA ALA A 450 -14.62 0.73 -13.57
C ALA A 450 -15.83 -0.01 -12.97
N ILE A 451 -16.22 0.28 -11.73
CA ILE A 451 -17.38 -0.33 -11.05
C ILE A 451 -18.61 0.52 -11.34
N THR A 452 -19.54 -0.03 -12.11
CA THR A 452 -20.76 0.66 -12.58
C THR A 452 -21.99 0.38 -11.71
N SER A 453 -21.97 -0.71 -10.93
CA SER A 453 -23.00 -1.07 -9.96
C SER A 453 -22.40 -1.81 -8.77
N SER A 454 -22.98 -1.61 -7.60
CA SER A 454 -22.57 -2.25 -6.34
C SER A 454 -23.80 -2.61 -5.50
N LYS A 455 -23.92 -3.89 -5.13
CA LYS A 455 -25.02 -4.38 -4.31
C LYS A 455 -24.51 -5.38 -3.28
N VAL A 456 -24.87 -5.20 -2.01
CA VAL A 456 -24.61 -6.21 -0.98
C VAL A 456 -25.50 -7.43 -1.23
N VAL A 457 -24.89 -8.62 -1.31
CA VAL A 457 -25.60 -9.88 -1.55
C VAL A 457 -25.54 -10.86 -0.37
N ALA A 458 -24.54 -10.72 0.50
CA ALA A 458 -24.45 -11.54 1.72
C ALA A 458 -23.63 -10.86 2.82
N PHE A 459 -23.89 -11.24 4.06
CA PHE A 459 -23.18 -10.82 5.28
C PHE A 459 -23.09 -9.29 5.47
N PRO A 460 -24.22 -8.54 5.37
CA PRO A 460 -24.22 -7.08 5.48
C PRO A 460 -23.61 -6.56 6.78
N GLU A 461 -23.66 -7.34 7.86
CA GLU A 461 -23.06 -7.00 9.16
C GLU A 461 -21.54 -6.92 9.16
N LEU A 462 -20.89 -7.45 8.12
CA LEU A 462 -19.43 -7.31 7.94
C LEU A 462 -19.00 -5.96 7.35
N GLY A 463 -19.97 -5.09 7.00
CA GLY A 463 -19.69 -3.77 6.42
C GLY A 463 -18.85 -3.89 5.15
N MET A 464 -17.66 -3.27 5.11
CA MET A 464 -16.77 -3.33 3.96
C MET A 464 -16.24 -4.73 3.60
N GLU A 465 -16.41 -5.71 4.47
CA GLU A 465 -16.07 -7.13 4.23
C GLU A 465 -17.29 -7.98 3.87
N ALA A 466 -18.46 -7.38 3.74
CA ALA A 466 -19.64 -8.04 3.18
C ALA A 466 -19.34 -8.54 1.75
N ILE A 467 -20.13 -9.49 1.29
CA ILE A 467 -20.07 -9.91 -0.10
C ILE A 467 -20.93 -8.95 -0.92
N TYR A 468 -20.28 -8.21 -1.81
CA TYR A 468 -20.90 -7.35 -2.80
C TYR A 468 -20.93 -8.07 -4.16
N GLU A 469 -21.98 -7.86 -4.95
CA GLU A 469 -21.95 -8.05 -6.39
C GLU A 469 -21.60 -6.70 -7.02
N PHE A 470 -20.47 -6.67 -7.74
CA PHE A 470 -20.07 -5.54 -8.56
C PHE A 470 -20.36 -5.84 -10.03
N GLU A 471 -20.92 -4.88 -10.74
CA GLU A 471 -20.88 -4.85 -12.19
C GLU A 471 -19.73 -3.95 -12.62
N VAL A 472 -18.82 -4.48 -13.43
CA VAL A 472 -17.63 -3.77 -13.88
C VAL A 472 -17.64 -3.58 -15.39
N LYS A 473 -16.97 -2.51 -15.84
CA LYS A 473 -16.74 -2.21 -17.26
C LYS A 473 -15.29 -1.86 -17.49
N ASP A 474 -14.63 -2.65 -18.33
CA ASP A 474 -13.20 -2.49 -18.67
C ASP A 474 -12.27 -2.39 -17.43
N MET A 475 -12.57 -3.14 -16.35
CA MET A 475 -11.74 -3.17 -15.15
C MET A 475 -10.37 -3.78 -15.48
N PRO A 476 -9.25 -3.03 -15.28
CA PRO A 476 -7.94 -3.53 -15.62
C PRO A 476 -7.44 -4.55 -14.61
N VAL A 477 -6.98 -5.69 -15.11
CA VAL A 477 -6.28 -6.73 -14.34
C VAL A 477 -5.25 -7.43 -15.21
N MET A 478 -4.36 -8.19 -14.57
CA MET A 478 -3.37 -9.00 -15.24
C MET A 478 -3.45 -10.45 -14.76
N VAL A 479 -3.24 -11.40 -15.66
CA VAL A 479 -3.11 -12.81 -15.32
C VAL A 479 -1.81 -12.99 -14.56
N SER A 480 -1.90 -13.28 -13.28
CA SER A 480 -0.72 -13.42 -12.42
C SER A 480 -0.35 -14.88 -12.15
N ILE A 481 -1.33 -15.78 -12.15
CA ILE A 481 -1.12 -17.23 -12.15
C ILE A 481 -2.09 -17.81 -13.17
N ASP A 482 -1.56 -18.53 -14.16
CA ASP A 482 -2.35 -19.18 -15.18
C ASP A 482 -2.88 -20.57 -14.73
N THR A 483 -3.66 -21.22 -15.58
CA THR A 483 -4.26 -22.55 -15.29
C THR A 483 -3.22 -23.67 -15.14
N GLN A 484 -1.98 -23.45 -15.57
CA GLN A 484 -0.87 -24.38 -15.42
C GLN A 484 -0.05 -24.12 -14.15
N GLY A 485 -0.42 -23.10 -13.37
CA GLY A 485 0.28 -22.71 -12.16
C GLY A 485 1.55 -21.88 -12.41
N LYS A 486 1.77 -21.38 -13.63
CA LYS A 486 2.86 -20.45 -13.90
C LYS A 486 2.53 -19.09 -13.30
N SER A 487 3.49 -18.55 -12.56
CA SER A 487 3.31 -17.28 -11.83
C SER A 487 4.26 -16.20 -12.34
N ILE A 488 3.73 -15.02 -12.64
CA ILE A 488 4.54 -13.87 -13.01
C ILE A 488 5.51 -13.47 -11.89
N TYR A 489 5.11 -13.69 -10.63
CA TYR A 489 5.93 -13.34 -9.46
C TYR A 489 7.19 -14.20 -9.32
N SER A 490 7.20 -15.44 -9.85
CA SER A 490 8.39 -16.28 -9.90
C SER A 490 9.20 -16.08 -11.18
N GLU A 491 8.53 -15.89 -12.30
CA GLU A 491 9.16 -15.83 -13.63
C GLU A 491 9.78 -14.45 -13.93
N ALA A 492 9.01 -13.36 -13.66
CA ALA A 492 9.41 -12.04 -14.11
C ALA A 492 10.68 -11.52 -13.40
N PRO A 493 10.88 -11.66 -12.08
CA PRO A 493 12.12 -11.19 -11.45
C PRO A 493 13.37 -11.82 -12.05
N SER A 494 13.36 -13.11 -12.40
CA SER A 494 14.51 -13.77 -13.01
C SER A 494 14.84 -13.23 -14.42
N ARG A 495 13.82 -12.86 -15.22
CA ARG A 495 13.98 -12.24 -16.54
C ARG A 495 14.56 -10.82 -16.48
N TRP A 496 14.33 -10.11 -15.36
CA TRP A 496 14.73 -8.71 -15.15
C TRP A 496 15.92 -8.55 -14.22
N LYS A 497 16.40 -9.63 -13.61
CA LYS A 497 17.58 -9.62 -12.73
C LYS A 497 18.78 -8.99 -13.44
N ASN A 498 19.54 -8.19 -12.70
CA ASN A 498 20.69 -7.40 -13.17
C ASN A 498 20.35 -6.31 -14.21
N LYS A 499 19.08 -6.00 -14.43
CA LYS A 499 18.62 -4.85 -15.22
C LYS A 499 18.12 -3.77 -14.30
N SER A 500 18.56 -2.55 -14.50
CA SER A 500 18.08 -1.37 -13.75
C SER A 500 18.38 -0.12 -14.56
N ILE A 501 17.71 0.98 -14.23
CA ILE A 501 18.03 2.28 -14.77
C ILE A 501 19.34 2.74 -14.12
N PRO A 502 20.41 3.04 -14.88
CA PRO A 502 21.65 3.56 -14.28
C PRO A 502 21.36 4.84 -13.52
N ILE A 503 21.77 4.90 -12.25
CA ILE A 503 21.45 6.04 -11.38
C ILE A 503 21.99 7.38 -11.93
N ASN A 504 23.11 7.34 -12.65
CA ASN A 504 23.70 8.54 -13.28
C ASN A 504 22.90 9.04 -14.49
N SER A 505 21.97 8.25 -15.03
CA SER A 505 21.08 8.64 -16.14
C SER A 505 19.77 9.26 -15.66
N LEU A 506 19.56 9.30 -14.36
CA LEU A 506 18.39 9.93 -13.73
C LEU A 506 18.68 11.44 -13.57
N LYS A 507 17.71 12.30 -13.92
CA LYS A 507 17.88 13.77 -13.95
C LYS A 507 17.40 14.43 -12.66
#